data_ec7b205adc7a45f037f48cd6bfcc13b3
#
_entry.id   ec7b205adc7a45f037f48cd6bfcc13b3
#
_cell.length_a   1.000
_cell.length_b   1.000
_cell.length_c   1.000
_cell.angle_alpha   90.00
_cell.angle_beta   90.00
_cell.angle_gamma   90.00
#
_symmetry.space_group_name_H-M   'P 1'
#
loop_
_entity.id
_entity.type
_entity.pdbx_description
1 polymer ?
#
loop_
_entity_poly.entity_id
_entity_poly.type
_entity_poly.pdbx_seq_one_letter_code
_entity_poly.pdbx_strand_id
1 'polypeptide(L)'
;VAVEIVKERHSSQVREVVLGATEEEGGTRAAVVTVGGDSTLPFLHFEGEMPNRPVIAMEITDVEPSWHESLKENFRDVIGDPAAWAQKCVQEFGADIIYLSLIGTDPDGADRTPDQAAETLRQVLEGVGVPLIVVGSGDFEKDNEVMPVVAEAGAGENLLMGVAEQDNYKTLTAACMVHKHSIVAQSPIDINICKQLNILINEMNLPLDRIVIDPSVGALGYGIEYTYSIMERIRLGALQGDSMLAMPVICGIGYEAWRAKESYAPQGDFPTWGDQGERAVLWEAATAVDFLQAGAHILTMRHPEAVKLVRSQIDALMKSNQY
;
A
#
# COMPACT_ATOMS: atom_id res chain seq x y z
N VAL A 1 -9.48 -43.71 7.29
CA VAL A 1 -8.96 -43.07 8.52
C VAL A 1 -8.96 -41.58 8.25
N ALA A 2 -9.80 -40.81 8.96
CA ALA A 2 -9.73 -39.35 8.89
C ALA A 2 -8.41 -38.90 9.51
N VAL A 3 -7.66 -38.08 8.79
CA VAL A 3 -6.45 -37.46 9.33
C VAL A 3 -6.91 -36.27 10.19
N GLU A 4 -6.49 -36.25 11.45
CA GLU A 4 -6.75 -35.13 12.34
C GLU A 4 -5.91 -33.94 11.87
N ILE A 5 -6.55 -32.82 11.61
CA ILE A 5 -5.86 -31.58 11.24
C ILE A 5 -5.38 -30.93 12.54
N VAL A 6 -4.07 -30.88 12.71
CA VAL A 6 -3.45 -30.13 13.81
C VAL A 6 -3.67 -28.65 13.57
N LYS A 7 -4.23 -27.94 14.55
CA LYS A 7 -4.49 -26.49 14.50
C LYS A 7 -3.58 -25.78 15.49
N GLU A 8 -2.83 -24.82 15.01
CA GLU A 8 -2.12 -23.89 15.89
C GLU A 8 -3.10 -22.87 16.48
N ARG A 9 -2.85 -22.47 17.72
CA ARG A 9 -3.60 -21.39 18.37
C ARG A 9 -2.64 -20.27 18.72
N HIS A 10 -2.98 -19.09 18.25
CA HIS A 10 -2.21 -17.90 18.53
C HIS A 10 -2.81 -17.13 19.70
N SER A 11 -1.97 -16.45 20.50
CA SER A 11 -2.38 -15.70 21.69
C SER A 11 -2.73 -14.24 21.38
N SER A 12 -2.45 -13.79 20.17
CA SER A 12 -2.61 -12.41 19.73
C SER A 12 -3.04 -12.36 18.27
N GLN A 13 -3.24 -11.16 17.75
CA GLN A 13 -3.67 -10.90 16.38
C GLN A 13 -3.00 -9.65 15.82
N VAL A 14 -3.06 -9.48 14.50
CA VAL A 14 -2.74 -8.22 13.82
C VAL A 14 -3.79 -7.18 14.21
N ARG A 15 -3.38 -5.95 14.45
CA ARG A 15 -4.30 -4.85 14.75
C ARG A 15 -5.15 -4.51 13.54
N GLU A 16 -6.34 -4.01 13.79
CA GLU A 16 -7.13 -3.35 12.77
C GLU A 16 -6.69 -1.89 12.64
N VAL A 17 -6.57 -1.43 11.40
CA VAL A 17 -6.38 -0.03 11.04
C VAL A 17 -7.51 0.38 10.11
N VAL A 18 -8.20 1.46 10.47
CA VAL A 18 -9.29 2.04 9.67
C VAL A 18 -8.75 3.19 8.86
N LEU A 19 -9.00 3.19 7.56
CA LEU A 19 -8.61 4.21 6.60
C LEU A 19 -9.85 4.89 6.00
N GLY A 20 -9.75 6.20 5.82
CA GLY A 20 -10.88 7.02 5.43
C GLY A 20 -11.74 7.45 6.61
N ALA A 21 -12.62 8.42 6.39
CA ALA A 21 -13.63 8.87 7.33
C ALA A 21 -14.89 9.27 6.58
N THR A 22 -16.04 8.77 7.02
CA THR A 22 -17.35 9.11 6.47
C THR A 22 -17.81 10.49 6.99
N GLU A 23 -18.92 11.00 6.48
CA GLU A 23 -19.53 12.27 6.94
C GLU A 23 -19.86 12.21 8.44
N GLU A 24 -20.30 11.05 8.95
CA GLU A 24 -20.58 10.86 10.38
C GLU A 24 -19.32 10.94 11.25
N GLU A 25 -18.16 10.64 10.69
CA GLU A 25 -16.85 10.67 11.34
C GLU A 25 -16.11 12.00 11.11
N GLY A 26 -16.71 12.90 10.31
CA GLY A 26 -16.18 14.23 10.02
C GLY A 26 -15.33 14.30 8.74
N GLY A 27 -15.33 13.27 7.90
CA GLY A 27 -14.71 13.25 6.59
C GLY A 27 -15.72 13.37 5.44
N THR A 28 -15.31 12.98 4.26
CA THR A 28 -16.14 13.05 3.05
C THR A 28 -16.18 11.72 2.26
N ARG A 29 -15.59 10.64 2.84
CA ARG A 29 -15.54 9.35 2.15
C ARG A 29 -16.91 8.67 2.14
N ALA A 30 -17.22 7.97 1.05
CA ALA A 30 -18.45 7.19 0.94
C ALA A 30 -18.43 5.94 1.85
N ALA A 31 -17.24 5.43 2.14
CA ALA A 31 -17.02 4.29 3.02
C ALA A 31 -15.58 4.31 3.57
N VAL A 32 -15.38 3.66 4.70
CA VAL A 32 -14.04 3.38 5.27
C VAL A 32 -13.54 2.03 4.78
N VAL A 33 -12.23 1.83 4.83
CA VAL A 33 -11.57 0.54 4.60
C VAL A 33 -10.86 0.12 5.88
N THR A 34 -11.18 -1.06 6.39
CA THR A 34 -10.49 -1.67 7.53
C THR A 34 -9.55 -2.77 7.04
N VAL A 35 -8.31 -2.78 7.52
CA VAL A 35 -7.30 -3.79 7.21
C VAL A 35 -6.72 -4.39 8.49
N GLY A 36 -6.25 -5.64 8.42
CA GLY A 36 -5.74 -6.37 9.57
C GLY A 36 -6.82 -7.14 10.34
N GLY A 37 -6.62 -7.38 11.63
CA GLY A 37 -7.52 -8.17 12.47
C GLY A 37 -7.21 -9.68 12.45
N ASP A 38 -6.22 -10.12 11.68
CA ASP A 38 -5.91 -11.52 11.46
C ASP A 38 -5.38 -12.19 12.74
N SER A 39 -5.99 -13.31 13.14
CA SER A 39 -5.58 -14.15 14.27
C SER A 39 -4.91 -15.45 13.81
N THR A 40 -4.52 -15.54 12.55
CA THR A 40 -3.92 -16.73 11.93
C THR A 40 -2.83 -16.35 10.94
N LEU A 41 -2.07 -17.34 10.47
CA LEU A 41 -1.21 -17.19 9.30
C LEU A 41 -2.07 -16.91 8.06
N PRO A 42 -1.52 -16.29 7.01
CA PRO A 42 -2.30 -15.87 5.86
C PRO A 42 -3.13 -17.00 5.26
N PHE A 43 -4.44 -16.78 5.17
CA PHE A 43 -5.45 -17.67 4.57
C PHE A 43 -5.59 -19.07 5.19
N LEU A 44 -5.05 -19.30 6.40
CA LEU A 44 -5.29 -20.54 7.16
C LEU A 44 -6.59 -20.43 7.97
N HIS A 45 -7.72 -20.28 7.29
CA HIS A 45 -9.05 -20.07 7.90
C HIS A 45 -9.49 -21.17 8.86
N PHE A 46 -8.84 -22.33 8.87
CA PHE A 46 -9.14 -23.43 9.79
C PHE A 46 -8.45 -23.28 11.16
N GLU A 47 -7.47 -22.35 11.28
CA GLU A 47 -6.74 -22.08 12.53
C GLU A 47 -7.21 -20.81 13.24
N GLY A 48 -7.71 -19.82 12.51
CA GLY A 48 -8.16 -18.54 13.05
C GLY A 48 -8.94 -17.73 12.01
N GLU A 49 -9.10 -16.44 12.26
CA GLU A 49 -9.94 -15.56 11.47
C GLU A 49 -9.10 -14.53 10.70
N MET A 50 -9.57 -14.17 9.52
CA MET A 50 -9.16 -13.02 8.72
C MET A 50 -10.42 -12.19 8.46
N PRO A 51 -10.81 -11.29 9.38
CA PRO A 51 -12.08 -10.58 9.29
C PRO A 51 -12.12 -9.58 8.14
N ASN A 52 -10.96 -9.01 7.80
CA ASN A 52 -10.83 -8.03 6.74
C ASN A 52 -10.02 -8.61 5.57
N ARG A 53 -10.59 -8.50 4.37
CA ARG A 53 -9.91 -8.97 3.16
C ARG A 53 -8.75 -8.04 2.80
N PRO A 54 -7.68 -8.55 2.18
CA PRO A 54 -6.69 -7.69 1.55
C PRO A 54 -7.30 -6.78 0.49
N VAL A 55 -6.78 -5.55 0.37
CA VAL A 55 -7.29 -4.51 -0.51
C VAL A 55 -6.25 -4.08 -1.54
N ILE A 56 -6.73 -3.55 -2.66
CA ILE A 56 -5.89 -3.06 -3.74
C ILE A 56 -5.97 -1.53 -3.78
N ALA A 57 -4.81 -0.89 -3.62
CA ALA A 57 -4.63 0.54 -3.83
C ALA A 57 -4.04 0.77 -5.22
N MET A 58 -4.75 1.49 -6.09
CA MET A 58 -4.20 1.84 -7.41
C MET A 58 -3.42 3.15 -7.34
N GLU A 59 -2.18 3.11 -7.87
CA GLU A 59 -1.30 4.27 -7.88
C GLU A 59 -1.67 5.23 -9.01
N ILE A 60 -1.80 6.50 -8.63
CA ILE A 60 -1.88 7.66 -9.51
C ILE A 60 -0.80 8.67 -9.12
N THR A 61 -0.47 9.59 -10.01
CA THR A 61 0.54 10.61 -9.77
C THR A 61 0.00 12.00 -10.06
N ASP A 62 0.58 13.01 -9.41
CA ASP A 62 0.19 14.41 -9.56
C ASP A 62 0.74 15.08 -10.84
N VAL A 63 1.72 14.45 -11.50
CA VAL A 63 2.25 14.82 -12.83
C VAL A 63 2.42 13.55 -13.66
N GLU A 64 2.61 13.69 -14.97
CA GLU A 64 2.86 12.53 -15.83
C GLU A 64 4.11 11.76 -15.37
N PRO A 65 3.99 10.45 -15.04
CA PRO A 65 5.10 9.66 -14.58
C PRO A 65 5.96 9.14 -15.74
N SER A 66 7.22 8.82 -15.45
CA SER A 66 8.14 8.16 -16.38
C SER A 66 7.91 6.65 -16.47
N TRP A 67 6.65 6.23 -16.52
CA TRP A 67 6.29 4.82 -16.66
C TRP A 67 6.47 4.31 -18.09
N HIS A 68 6.60 2.99 -18.23
CA HIS A 68 6.62 2.35 -19.55
C HIS A 68 5.34 2.64 -20.34
N GLU A 69 5.45 2.79 -21.67
CA GLU A 69 4.30 3.16 -22.52
C GLU A 69 3.15 2.16 -22.43
N SER A 70 3.43 0.86 -22.37
CA SER A 70 2.38 -0.17 -22.23
C SER A 70 1.54 -0.03 -20.96
N LEU A 71 2.10 0.56 -19.89
CA LEU A 71 1.36 0.89 -18.69
C LEU A 71 0.56 2.18 -18.87
N LYS A 72 1.19 3.25 -19.41
CA LYS A 72 0.54 4.54 -19.63
C LYS A 72 -0.63 4.47 -20.59
N GLU A 73 -0.62 3.52 -21.54
CA GLU A 73 -1.72 3.31 -22.49
C GLU A 73 -3.09 3.15 -21.83
N ASN A 74 -3.14 2.57 -20.66
CA ASN A 74 -4.38 2.38 -19.91
C ASN A 74 -4.98 3.69 -19.35
N PHE A 75 -4.16 4.74 -19.28
CA PHE A 75 -4.49 6.00 -18.61
C PHE A 75 -4.30 7.25 -19.49
N ARG A 76 -4.04 7.10 -20.81
CA ARG A 76 -3.72 8.21 -21.73
C ARG A 76 -4.77 9.33 -21.73
N ASP A 77 -6.01 8.97 -21.51
CA ASP A 77 -7.16 9.88 -21.48
C ASP A 77 -7.24 10.70 -20.18
N VAL A 78 -6.55 10.30 -19.13
CA VAL A 78 -6.62 10.89 -17.78
C VAL A 78 -5.26 11.27 -17.19
N ILE A 79 -4.13 10.83 -17.76
CA ILE A 79 -2.80 11.26 -17.34
C ILE A 79 -2.71 12.78 -17.42
N GLY A 80 -2.35 13.43 -16.29
CA GLY A 80 -2.31 14.89 -16.17
C GLY A 80 -3.53 15.50 -15.48
N ASP A 81 -4.58 14.71 -15.25
CA ASP A 81 -5.72 15.06 -14.40
C ASP A 81 -5.86 14.02 -13.26
N PRO A 82 -5.24 14.24 -12.09
CA PRO A 82 -5.24 13.27 -11.00
C PRO A 82 -6.65 12.90 -10.50
N ALA A 83 -7.59 13.84 -10.53
CA ALA A 83 -8.97 13.58 -10.11
C ALA A 83 -9.68 12.64 -11.09
N ALA A 84 -9.59 12.91 -12.40
CA ALA A 84 -10.14 12.04 -13.44
C ALA A 84 -9.46 10.66 -13.44
N TRP A 85 -8.14 10.62 -13.18
CA TRP A 85 -7.40 9.37 -13.07
C TRP A 85 -7.86 8.53 -11.88
N ALA A 86 -8.02 9.15 -10.70
CA ALA A 86 -8.58 8.48 -9.53
C ALA A 86 -9.99 7.93 -9.78
N GLN A 87 -10.85 8.72 -10.42
CA GLN A 87 -12.21 8.29 -10.79
C GLN A 87 -12.17 7.06 -11.69
N LYS A 88 -11.32 7.05 -12.71
CA LYS A 88 -11.15 5.90 -13.60
C LYS A 88 -10.68 4.66 -12.87
N CYS A 89 -9.69 4.78 -11.98
CA CYS A 89 -9.22 3.67 -11.14
C CYS A 89 -10.33 3.07 -10.29
N VAL A 90 -11.18 3.89 -9.71
CA VAL A 90 -12.30 3.43 -8.88
C VAL A 90 -13.44 2.84 -9.72
N GLN A 91 -13.88 3.56 -10.76
CA GLN A 91 -15.11 3.21 -11.49
C GLN A 91 -14.91 2.08 -12.50
N GLU A 92 -13.77 2.07 -13.21
CA GLU A 92 -13.51 1.07 -14.25
C GLU A 92 -12.68 -0.11 -13.75
N PHE A 93 -11.73 0.13 -12.83
CA PHE A 93 -10.77 -0.89 -12.40
C PHE A 93 -11.04 -1.39 -10.98
N GLY A 94 -11.99 -0.76 -10.25
CA GLY A 94 -12.45 -1.22 -8.96
C GLY A 94 -11.42 -1.07 -7.85
N ALA A 95 -10.61 -0.01 -7.87
CA ALA A 95 -9.68 0.29 -6.78
C ALA A 95 -10.44 0.43 -5.45
N ASP A 96 -9.93 -0.23 -4.40
CA ASP A 96 -10.50 -0.12 -3.05
C ASP A 96 -10.01 1.16 -2.36
N ILE A 97 -8.79 1.61 -2.72
CA ILE A 97 -8.08 2.79 -2.21
C ILE A 97 -7.35 3.45 -3.39
N ILE A 98 -7.21 4.77 -3.36
CA ILE A 98 -6.32 5.48 -4.28
C ILE A 98 -4.98 5.76 -3.57
N TYR A 99 -3.88 5.40 -4.24
CA TYR A 99 -2.52 5.74 -3.80
C TYR A 99 -2.03 6.93 -4.63
N LEU A 100 -2.09 8.12 -4.02
CA LEU A 100 -1.63 9.37 -4.64
C LEU A 100 -0.14 9.58 -4.34
N SER A 101 0.68 9.49 -5.38
CA SER A 101 2.12 9.75 -5.30
C SER A 101 2.42 11.15 -5.82
N LEU A 102 2.91 12.03 -4.94
CA LEU A 102 3.20 13.44 -5.21
C LEU A 102 4.61 13.59 -5.82
N ILE A 103 4.90 12.82 -6.87
CA ILE A 103 6.22 12.83 -7.54
C ILE A 103 6.56 14.19 -8.14
N GLY A 104 5.56 15.02 -8.41
CA GLY A 104 5.77 16.37 -8.94
C GLY A 104 6.43 17.32 -7.93
N THR A 105 6.50 16.97 -6.65
CA THR A 105 7.19 17.76 -5.63
C THR A 105 8.70 17.50 -5.57
N ASP A 106 9.20 16.50 -6.32
CA ASP A 106 10.63 16.22 -6.43
C ASP A 106 11.40 17.48 -6.89
N PRO A 107 12.41 17.95 -6.12
CA PRO A 107 13.20 19.14 -6.47
C PRO A 107 14.02 18.94 -7.75
N ASP A 108 14.39 17.71 -8.10
CA ASP A 108 15.07 17.39 -9.36
C ASP A 108 14.10 17.23 -10.54
N GLY A 109 12.78 17.30 -10.29
CA GLY A 109 11.71 17.17 -11.26
C GLY A 109 10.93 18.47 -11.49
N ALA A 110 9.63 18.46 -11.24
CA ALA A 110 8.74 19.62 -11.45
C ALA A 110 8.79 20.62 -10.28
N ASP A 111 9.37 20.26 -9.16
CA ASP A 111 9.55 21.07 -7.93
C ASP A 111 8.26 21.80 -7.50
N ARG A 112 7.14 21.09 -7.53
CA ARG A 112 5.84 21.64 -7.13
C ARG A 112 5.88 22.09 -5.67
N THR A 113 5.18 23.19 -5.41
CA THR A 113 5.08 23.76 -4.06
C THR A 113 4.15 22.93 -3.17
N PRO A 114 4.26 23.07 -1.81
CA PRO A 114 3.33 22.45 -0.88
C PRO A 114 1.86 22.79 -1.16
N ASP A 115 1.56 24.04 -1.53
CA ASP A 115 0.20 24.46 -1.86
C ASP A 115 -0.34 23.78 -3.13
N GLN A 116 0.51 23.56 -4.14
CA GLN A 116 0.13 22.84 -5.35
C GLN A 116 -0.16 21.36 -5.06
N ALA A 117 0.65 20.73 -4.21
CA ALA A 117 0.42 19.37 -3.76
C ALA A 117 -0.89 19.24 -2.96
N ALA A 118 -1.15 20.17 -2.04
CA ALA A 118 -2.38 20.25 -1.27
C ALA A 118 -3.62 20.46 -2.16
N GLU A 119 -3.50 21.27 -3.19
CA GLU A 119 -4.58 21.48 -4.17
C GLU A 119 -4.88 20.21 -4.97
N THR A 120 -3.83 19.49 -5.41
CA THR A 120 -4.01 18.17 -6.06
C THR A 120 -4.74 17.19 -5.12
N LEU A 121 -4.37 17.14 -3.84
CA LEU A 121 -5.08 16.29 -2.87
C LEU A 121 -6.56 16.65 -2.78
N ARG A 122 -6.92 17.94 -2.67
CA ARG A 122 -8.34 18.36 -2.59
C ARG A 122 -9.12 17.94 -3.82
N GLN A 123 -8.56 18.12 -5.01
CA GLN A 123 -9.20 17.72 -6.27
C GLN A 123 -9.45 16.21 -6.33
N VAL A 124 -8.49 15.39 -5.86
CA VAL A 124 -8.67 13.93 -5.80
C VAL A 124 -9.72 13.56 -4.76
N LEU A 125 -9.70 14.19 -3.58
CA LEU A 125 -10.70 13.96 -2.52
C LEU A 125 -12.13 14.28 -2.98
N GLU A 126 -12.31 15.35 -3.73
CA GLU A 126 -13.61 15.71 -4.34
C GLU A 126 -14.02 14.73 -5.45
N GLY A 127 -13.04 14.13 -6.13
CA GLY A 127 -13.28 13.25 -7.27
C GLY A 127 -13.74 11.85 -6.91
N VAL A 128 -13.35 11.32 -5.75
CA VAL A 128 -13.62 9.92 -5.37
C VAL A 128 -14.13 9.79 -3.93
N GLY A 129 -14.92 8.76 -3.68
CA GLY A 129 -15.46 8.45 -2.35
C GLY A 129 -14.66 7.38 -1.57
N VAL A 130 -13.61 6.79 -2.15
CA VAL A 130 -12.75 5.79 -1.47
C VAL A 130 -11.68 6.46 -0.61
N PRO A 131 -11.09 5.77 0.39
CA PRO A 131 -9.96 6.29 1.15
C PRO A 131 -8.74 6.56 0.27
N LEU A 132 -7.83 7.42 0.76
CA LEU A 132 -6.59 7.75 0.08
C LEU A 132 -5.36 7.39 0.92
N ILE A 133 -4.34 6.88 0.21
CA ILE A 133 -2.96 6.85 0.67
C ILE A 133 -2.25 8.00 -0.05
N VAL A 134 -1.49 8.81 0.67
CA VAL A 134 -0.79 9.96 0.09
C VAL A 134 0.68 9.92 0.48
N VAL A 135 1.55 9.91 -0.52
CA VAL A 135 3.01 9.84 -0.30
C VAL A 135 3.71 10.99 -1.01
N GLY A 136 4.82 11.42 -0.44
CA GLY A 136 5.68 12.44 -1.02
C GLY A 136 6.50 11.96 -2.22
N SER A 137 7.48 12.76 -2.61
CA SER A 137 8.38 12.45 -3.73
C SER A 137 9.49 11.47 -3.37
N GLY A 138 9.77 11.30 -2.07
CA GLY A 138 10.90 10.53 -1.54
C GLY A 138 12.15 11.37 -1.27
N ASP A 139 12.15 12.67 -1.60
CA ASP A 139 13.13 13.61 -1.07
C ASP A 139 12.71 14.04 0.34
N PHE A 140 13.46 13.62 1.37
CA PHE A 140 13.07 13.83 2.77
C PHE A 140 13.01 15.29 3.19
N GLU A 141 13.88 16.14 2.64
CA GLU A 141 13.88 17.57 2.96
C GLU A 141 12.62 18.21 2.38
N LYS A 142 12.32 17.92 1.13
CA LYS A 142 11.12 18.41 0.45
C LYS A 142 9.84 17.85 1.07
N ASP A 143 9.82 16.57 1.37
CA ASP A 143 8.66 15.91 1.98
C ASP A 143 8.37 16.46 3.39
N ASN A 144 9.40 16.87 4.14
CA ASN A 144 9.22 17.56 5.42
C ASN A 144 8.56 18.94 5.29
N GLU A 145 8.66 19.60 4.14
CA GLU A 145 7.96 20.86 3.84
C GLU A 145 6.55 20.62 3.31
N VAL A 146 6.40 19.64 2.40
CA VAL A 146 5.16 19.39 1.66
C VAL A 146 4.13 18.65 2.50
N MET A 147 4.52 17.55 3.15
CA MET A 147 3.57 16.63 3.77
C MET A 147 2.78 17.21 4.95
N PRO A 148 3.29 18.15 5.77
CA PRO A 148 2.47 18.84 6.76
C PRO A 148 1.34 19.69 6.16
N VAL A 149 1.59 20.37 5.02
CA VAL A 149 0.57 21.18 4.33
C VAL A 149 -0.47 20.28 3.66
N VAL A 150 -0.04 19.17 3.11
CA VAL A 150 -0.93 18.14 2.54
C VAL A 150 -1.79 17.50 3.64
N ALA A 151 -1.21 17.21 4.81
CA ALA A 151 -1.95 16.68 5.96
C ALA A 151 -3.05 17.67 6.45
N GLU A 152 -2.73 18.97 6.53
CA GLU A 152 -3.72 19.99 6.85
C GLU A 152 -4.85 20.06 5.83
N ALA A 153 -4.50 19.97 4.52
CA ALA A 153 -5.49 19.97 3.44
C ALA A 153 -6.45 18.79 3.48
N GLY A 154 -6.00 17.64 3.98
CA GLY A 154 -6.81 16.43 4.15
C GLY A 154 -7.37 16.25 5.57
N ALA A 155 -7.37 17.29 6.40
CA ALA A 155 -7.84 17.20 7.79
C ALA A 155 -9.27 16.64 7.89
N GLY A 156 -9.45 15.61 8.73
CA GLY A 156 -10.72 14.91 8.88
C GLY A 156 -10.91 13.70 7.97
N GLU A 157 -10.13 13.54 6.91
CA GLU A 157 -10.28 12.44 5.95
C GLU A 157 -9.66 11.11 6.40
N ASN A 158 -8.94 11.08 7.51
CA ASN A 158 -8.20 9.90 8.01
C ASN A 158 -7.38 9.23 6.88
N LEU A 159 -6.53 10.02 6.24
CA LEU A 159 -5.60 9.57 5.20
C LEU A 159 -4.59 8.57 5.78
N LEU A 160 -4.04 7.70 4.93
CA LEU A 160 -2.82 6.98 5.22
C LEU A 160 -1.66 7.74 4.57
N MET A 161 -0.83 8.39 5.39
CA MET A 161 0.24 9.26 4.93
C MET A 161 1.60 8.57 4.97
N GLY A 162 2.41 8.73 3.96
CA GLY A 162 3.71 8.09 3.86
C GLY A 162 4.72 8.88 3.03
N VAL A 163 5.92 8.41 3.02
CA VAL A 163 6.39 7.31 3.88
C VAL A 163 7.24 7.89 5.00
N ALA A 164 7.08 7.35 6.21
CA ALA A 164 7.93 7.71 7.34
C ALA A 164 9.08 6.71 7.45
N GLU A 165 10.29 7.22 7.39
CA GLU A 165 11.55 6.50 7.64
C GLU A 165 12.28 7.10 8.85
N GLN A 166 13.44 6.54 9.22
CA GLN A 166 14.20 7.02 10.38
C GLN A 166 14.57 8.50 10.30
N ASP A 167 14.75 9.05 9.09
CA ASP A 167 15.23 10.42 8.89
C ASP A 167 14.10 11.47 8.91
N ASN A 168 12.84 11.09 8.56
CA ASN A 168 11.74 12.04 8.45
C ASN A 168 10.53 11.73 9.36
N TYR A 169 10.51 10.61 10.10
CA TYR A 169 9.34 10.15 10.85
C TYR A 169 8.78 11.21 11.80
N LYS A 170 9.60 12.07 12.37
CA LYS A 170 9.15 13.06 13.38
C LYS A 170 8.18 14.07 12.79
N THR A 171 8.51 14.64 11.64
CA THR A 171 7.67 15.64 10.96
C THR A 171 6.35 15.01 10.54
N LEU A 172 6.42 13.85 9.88
CA LEU A 172 5.22 13.20 9.37
C LEU A 172 4.32 12.68 10.51
N THR A 173 4.90 12.09 11.58
CA THR A 173 4.14 11.67 12.76
C THR A 173 3.42 12.84 13.43
N ALA A 174 4.09 14.00 13.59
CA ALA A 174 3.49 15.19 14.15
C ALA A 174 2.31 15.68 13.30
N ALA A 175 2.45 15.72 11.97
CA ALA A 175 1.37 16.09 11.06
C ALA A 175 0.18 15.11 11.15
N CYS A 176 0.45 13.81 11.15
CA CYS A 176 -0.59 12.78 11.32
C CYS A 176 -1.35 12.92 12.65
N MET A 177 -0.64 13.21 13.74
CA MET A 177 -1.27 13.43 15.06
C MET A 177 -2.20 14.63 15.06
N VAL A 178 -1.75 15.76 14.53
CA VAL A 178 -2.51 17.03 14.53
C VAL A 178 -3.79 16.89 13.71
N HIS A 179 -3.71 16.27 12.54
CA HIS A 179 -4.81 16.18 11.58
C HIS A 179 -5.53 14.82 11.58
N LYS A 180 -5.19 13.95 12.54
CA LYS A 180 -5.81 12.63 12.76
C LYS A 180 -5.68 11.67 11.58
N HIS A 181 -4.50 11.61 10.96
CA HIS A 181 -4.17 10.67 9.91
C HIS A 181 -3.48 9.42 10.45
N SER A 182 -3.44 8.37 9.63
CA SER A 182 -2.62 7.17 9.83
C SER A 182 -1.29 7.33 9.08
N ILE A 183 -0.28 6.52 9.42
CA ILE A 183 1.08 6.65 8.90
C ILE A 183 1.59 5.32 8.30
N VAL A 184 2.28 5.40 7.17
CA VAL A 184 3.09 4.29 6.63
C VAL A 184 4.48 4.39 7.25
N ALA A 185 4.84 3.39 8.04
CA ALA A 185 6.17 3.23 8.63
C ALA A 185 7.01 2.33 7.72
N GLN A 186 7.88 2.93 6.90
CA GLN A 186 8.73 2.21 5.97
C GLN A 186 10.10 1.93 6.59
N SER A 187 10.55 0.70 6.47
CA SER A 187 11.89 0.27 6.87
C SER A 187 12.58 -0.44 5.71
N PRO A 188 13.93 -0.34 5.62
CA PRO A 188 14.65 -1.27 4.76
C PRO A 188 14.32 -2.70 5.20
N ILE A 189 14.61 -3.69 4.36
CA ILE A 189 14.32 -5.11 4.59
C ILE A 189 15.04 -5.61 5.87
N ASP A 190 14.60 -5.09 7.04
CA ASP A 190 15.13 -5.42 8.37
C ASP A 190 14.04 -5.31 9.44
N ILE A 191 13.73 -6.44 10.10
CA ILE A 191 12.67 -6.51 11.12
C ILE A 191 13.00 -5.70 12.39
N ASN A 192 14.28 -5.53 12.73
CA ASN A 192 14.67 -4.78 13.93
C ASN A 192 14.49 -3.28 13.69
N ILE A 193 14.87 -2.79 12.50
CA ILE A 193 14.64 -1.41 12.08
C ILE A 193 13.13 -1.13 12.00
N CYS A 194 12.36 -2.05 11.41
CA CYS A 194 10.91 -1.97 11.36
C CYS A 194 10.31 -1.80 12.77
N LYS A 195 10.64 -2.70 13.68
CA LYS A 195 10.18 -2.63 15.07
C LYS A 195 10.63 -1.35 15.77
N GLN A 196 11.88 -0.93 15.58
CA GLN A 196 12.41 0.29 16.18
C GLN A 196 11.67 1.54 15.68
N LEU A 197 11.37 1.63 14.38
CA LEU A 197 10.62 2.75 13.82
C LEU A 197 9.21 2.82 14.41
N ASN A 198 8.51 1.69 14.53
CA ASN A 198 7.20 1.63 15.16
C ASN A 198 7.22 2.08 16.63
N ILE A 199 8.28 1.73 17.38
CA ILE A 199 8.49 2.21 18.75
C ILE A 199 8.66 3.74 18.75
N LEU A 200 9.52 4.28 17.89
CA LEU A 200 9.79 5.72 17.82
C LEU A 200 8.54 6.55 17.45
N ILE A 201 7.75 6.05 16.51
CA ILE A 201 6.47 6.69 16.12
C ILE A 201 5.47 6.65 17.31
N ASN A 202 5.37 5.50 17.99
CA ASN A 202 4.46 5.35 19.13
C ASN A 202 4.91 6.18 20.35
N GLU A 203 6.21 6.35 20.58
CA GLU A 203 6.77 7.23 21.63
C GLU A 203 6.41 8.70 21.41
N MET A 204 6.12 9.12 20.17
CA MET A 204 5.54 10.41 19.85
C MET A 204 4.03 10.50 20.16
N ASN A 205 3.43 9.45 20.73
CA ASN A 205 2.00 9.30 21.05
C ASN A 205 1.07 9.11 19.83
N LEU A 206 1.57 8.69 18.69
CA LEU A 206 0.69 8.18 17.64
C LEU A 206 0.23 6.75 18.04
N PRO A 207 -1.09 6.50 18.10
CA PRO A 207 -1.61 5.18 18.46
C PRO A 207 -1.18 4.09 17.47
N LEU A 208 -0.95 2.86 17.97
CA LEU A 208 -0.49 1.73 17.14
C LEU A 208 -1.52 1.29 16.09
N ASP A 209 -2.80 1.56 16.29
CA ASP A 209 -3.89 1.34 15.35
C ASP A 209 -3.97 2.39 14.21
N ARG A 210 -2.96 3.25 14.13
CA ARG A 210 -2.74 4.23 13.06
C ARG A 210 -1.43 4.01 12.31
N ILE A 211 -0.76 2.90 12.54
CA ILE A 211 0.49 2.56 11.88
C ILE A 211 0.24 1.39 10.92
N VAL A 212 0.69 1.55 9.68
CA VAL A 212 0.78 0.48 8.68
C VAL A 212 2.24 0.28 8.34
N ILE A 213 2.72 -0.95 8.39
CA ILE A 213 4.13 -1.28 8.11
C ILE A 213 4.35 -1.39 6.60
N ASP A 214 5.39 -0.74 6.10
CA ASP A 214 5.99 -1.03 4.79
C ASP A 214 7.38 -1.64 5.01
N PRO A 215 7.58 -2.94 4.73
CA PRO A 215 8.87 -3.60 4.93
C PRO A 215 9.87 -3.33 3.80
N SER A 216 9.56 -2.47 2.84
CA SER A 216 10.20 -2.34 1.53
C SER A 216 10.19 -3.66 0.76
N VAL A 217 9.65 -3.65 -0.44
CA VAL A 217 9.49 -4.88 -1.21
C VAL A 217 10.52 -5.00 -2.32
N GLY A 218 10.89 -6.24 -2.67
CA GLY A 218 11.61 -6.57 -3.89
C GLY A 218 10.69 -7.34 -4.83
N ALA A 219 10.74 -7.05 -6.13
CA ALA A 219 9.96 -7.78 -7.10
C ALA A 219 10.42 -9.23 -7.25
N LEU A 220 9.58 -10.05 -7.89
CA LEU A 220 9.92 -11.39 -8.32
C LEU A 220 11.25 -11.38 -9.09
N GLY A 221 12.22 -12.22 -8.67
CA GLY A 221 13.57 -12.26 -9.22
C GLY A 221 14.52 -11.17 -8.76
N TYR A 222 14.07 -10.22 -7.92
CA TYR A 222 14.84 -9.08 -7.42
C TYR A 222 14.82 -8.98 -5.89
N GLY A 223 14.91 -10.12 -5.22
CA GLY A 223 15.01 -10.18 -3.76
C GLY A 223 13.70 -10.34 -3.03
N ILE A 224 12.64 -10.78 -3.72
CA ILE A 224 11.33 -11.08 -3.14
C ILE A 224 11.41 -11.98 -1.90
N GLU A 225 12.34 -12.94 -1.89
CA GLU A 225 12.56 -13.89 -0.79
C GLU A 225 12.97 -13.21 0.51
N TYR A 226 13.68 -12.09 0.45
CA TYR A 226 14.06 -11.33 1.66
C TYR A 226 12.85 -10.66 2.28
N THR A 227 12.05 -9.98 1.49
CA THR A 227 10.82 -9.33 1.96
C THR A 227 9.81 -10.37 2.44
N TYR A 228 9.62 -11.46 1.69
CA TYR A 228 8.74 -12.56 2.08
C TYR A 228 9.12 -13.08 3.47
N SER A 229 10.40 -13.36 3.70
CA SER A 229 10.90 -13.84 5.01
C SER A 229 10.64 -12.85 6.14
N ILE A 230 10.80 -11.53 5.89
CA ILE A 230 10.52 -10.51 6.91
C ILE A 230 9.03 -10.43 7.21
N MET A 231 8.17 -10.47 6.19
CA MET A 231 6.72 -10.43 6.37
C MET A 231 6.22 -11.63 7.20
N GLU A 232 6.74 -12.85 6.94
CA GLU A 232 6.44 -14.02 7.77
C GLU A 232 6.85 -13.79 9.22
N ARG A 233 8.02 -13.21 9.46
CA ARG A 233 8.52 -12.90 10.82
C ARG A 233 7.69 -11.81 11.50
N ILE A 234 7.24 -10.78 10.76
CA ILE A 234 6.32 -9.77 11.27
C ILE A 234 5.00 -10.43 11.70
N ARG A 235 4.41 -11.26 10.83
CA ARG A 235 3.16 -11.98 11.12
C ARG A 235 3.30 -12.89 12.34
N LEU A 236 4.34 -13.70 12.40
CA LEU A 236 4.59 -14.58 13.54
C LEU A 236 4.81 -13.78 14.82
N GLY A 237 5.58 -12.68 14.78
CA GLY A 237 5.78 -11.79 15.92
C GLY A 237 4.45 -11.22 16.42
N ALA A 238 3.58 -10.74 15.52
CA ALA A 238 2.25 -10.26 15.86
C ALA A 238 1.40 -11.33 16.57
N LEU A 239 1.33 -12.52 15.99
CA LEU A 239 0.54 -13.64 16.52
C LEU A 239 1.07 -14.18 17.86
N GLN A 240 2.36 -13.97 18.15
CA GLN A 240 3.01 -14.31 19.42
C GLN A 240 2.92 -13.19 20.47
N GLY A 241 2.31 -12.06 20.14
CA GLY A 241 2.04 -10.96 21.08
C GLY A 241 3.05 -9.82 21.06
N ASP A 242 3.92 -9.73 20.05
CA ASP A 242 4.77 -8.54 19.85
C ASP A 242 3.93 -7.38 19.32
N SER A 243 3.51 -6.50 20.21
CA SER A 243 2.63 -5.38 19.88
C SER A 243 3.23 -4.39 18.88
N MET A 244 4.57 -4.33 18.77
CA MET A 244 5.28 -3.41 17.86
C MET A 244 5.45 -3.99 16.45
N LEU A 245 5.06 -5.24 16.23
CA LEU A 245 5.00 -5.89 14.92
C LEU A 245 3.55 -6.24 14.52
N ALA A 246 2.58 -5.95 15.39
CA ALA A 246 1.18 -6.34 15.21
C ALA A 246 0.37 -5.33 14.38
N MET A 247 0.96 -4.68 13.38
CA MET A 247 0.28 -3.78 12.47
C MET A 247 0.08 -4.40 11.09
N PRO A 248 -0.93 -3.95 10.33
CA PRO A 248 -1.11 -4.34 8.93
C PRO A 248 0.10 -3.98 8.07
N VAL A 249 0.27 -4.70 6.97
CA VAL A 249 1.39 -4.50 6.04
C VAL A 249 0.88 -4.00 4.68
N ILE A 250 1.54 -2.95 4.15
CA ILE A 250 1.39 -2.45 2.78
C ILE A 250 2.60 -2.87 1.95
N CYS A 251 2.40 -3.19 0.67
CA CYS A 251 3.43 -3.59 -0.27
C CYS A 251 3.36 -2.80 -1.56
N GLY A 252 4.46 -2.12 -1.93
CA GLY A 252 4.61 -1.32 -3.15
C GLY A 252 4.85 -2.16 -4.41
N ILE A 253 3.89 -3.01 -4.78
CA ILE A 253 4.03 -4.02 -5.85
C ILE A 253 4.31 -3.39 -7.20
N GLY A 254 3.45 -2.44 -7.62
CA GLY A 254 3.55 -1.83 -8.94
C GLY A 254 4.87 -1.10 -9.14
N TYR A 255 5.35 -0.40 -8.12
CA TYR A 255 6.63 0.30 -8.17
C TYR A 255 7.79 -0.64 -8.47
N GLU A 256 7.91 -1.76 -7.76
CA GLU A 256 9.03 -2.69 -7.94
C GLU A 256 8.85 -3.61 -9.16
N ALA A 257 7.64 -4.10 -9.42
CA ALA A 257 7.40 -4.99 -10.56
C ALA A 257 7.69 -4.31 -11.90
N TRP A 258 7.34 -3.02 -12.07
CA TRP A 258 7.59 -2.28 -13.31
C TRP A 258 9.03 -1.78 -13.46
N ARG A 259 9.87 -1.90 -12.43
CA ARG A 259 11.33 -1.68 -12.49
C ARG A 259 12.10 -2.94 -12.85
N ALA A 260 11.50 -4.11 -12.72
CA ALA A 260 12.10 -5.38 -13.11
C ALA A 260 12.32 -5.42 -14.63
N LYS A 261 13.51 -5.85 -15.07
CA LYS A 261 13.88 -5.92 -16.50
C LYS A 261 12.85 -6.70 -17.31
N GLU A 262 12.30 -7.74 -16.72
CA GLU A 262 11.33 -8.63 -17.34
C GLU A 262 10.03 -7.87 -17.71
N SER A 263 9.66 -6.85 -16.98
CA SER A 263 8.44 -6.08 -17.26
C SER A 263 8.58 -5.11 -18.44
N TYR A 264 9.78 -4.57 -18.69
CA TYR A 264 9.95 -3.53 -19.71
C TYR A 264 10.84 -3.93 -20.90
N ALA A 265 11.61 -5.03 -20.81
CA ALA A 265 12.54 -5.40 -21.87
C ALA A 265 11.80 -5.74 -23.18
N PRO A 266 12.21 -5.16 -24.34
CA PRO A 266 11.55 -5.39 -25.61
C PRO A 266 11.55 -6.86 -26.01
N GLN A 267 10.45 -7.34 -26.59
CA GLN A 267 10.35 -8.72 -27.09
C GLN A 267 11.43 -9.05 -28.14
N GLY A 268 11.84 -8.05 -28.94
CA GLY A 268 12.89 -8.22 -29.95
C GLY A 268 14.24 -8.62 -29.37
N ASP A 269 14.56 -8.13 -28.17
CA ASP A 269 15.81 -8.44 -27.46
C ASP A 269 15.75 -9.80 -26.75
N PHE A 270 14.54 -10.21 -26.35
CA PHE A 270 14.28 -11.44 -25.59
C PHE A 270 13.12 -12.24 -26.20
N PRO A 271 13.26 -12.81 -27.42
CA PRO A 271 12.13 -13.46 -28.12
C PRO A 271 11.50 -14.65 -27.37
N THR A 272 12.29 -15.31 -26.51
CA THR A 272 11.83 -16.47 -25.72
C THR A 272 11.00 -16.07 -24.50
N TRP A 273 10.94 -14.76 -24.16
CA TRP A 273 10.21 -14.27 -23.00
C TRP A 273 8.73 -13.97 -23.29
N GLY A 274 8.28 -14.14 -24.53
CA GLY A 274 6.91 -13.87 -24.93
C GLY A 274 6.61 -12.38 -25.13
N ASP A 275 5.32 -12.06 -25.22
CA ASP A 275 4.86 -10.69 -25.37
C ASP A 275 5.24 -9.84 -24.13
N GLN A 276 5.72 -8.62 -24.37
CA GLN A 276 6.20 -7.74 -23.28
C GLN A 276 5.05 -7.27 -22.39
N GLY A 277 3.90 -6.91 -22.96
CA GLY A 277 2.75 -6.41 -22.19
C GLY A 277 2.15 -7.51 -21.31
N GLU A 278 1.94 -8.70 -21.86
CA GLU A 278 1.45 -9.86 -21.08
C GLU A 278 2.41 -10.22 -19.95
N ARG A 279 3.70 -10.23 -20.24
CA ARG A 279 4.75 -10.56 -19.28
C ARG A 279 4.78 -9.53 -18.13
N ALA A 280 4.66 -8.24 -18.42
CA ALA A 280 4.64 -7.17 -17.42
C ALA A 280 3.44 -7.31 -16.49
N VAL A 281 2.25 -7.56 -17.04
CA VAL A 281 1.02 -7.82 -16.27
C VAL A 281 1.20 -9.02 -15.35
N LEU A 282 1.74 -10.13 -15.87
CA LEU A 282 1.96 -11.34 -15.08
C LEU A 282 3.03 -11.14 -14.02
N TRP A 283 4.07 -10.33 -14.29
CA TRP A 283 5.12 -10.01 -13.31
C TRP A 283 4.56 -9.25 -12.11
N GLU A 284 3.74 -8.23 -12.36
CA GLU A 284 3.05 -7.49 -11.30
C GLU A 284 2.07 -8.39 -10.53
N ALA A 285 1.24 -9.16 -11.23
CA ALA A 285 0.26 -10.03 -10.60
C ALA A 285 0.91 -11.16 -9.77
N ALA A 286 1.95 -11.81 -10.27
CA ALA A 286 2.65 -12.86 -9.54
C ALA A 286 3.35 -12.32 -8.30
N THR A 287 4.05 -11.18 -8.41
CA THR A 287 4.66 -10.49 -7.25
C THR A 287 3.61 -10.18 -6.18
N ALA A 288 2.44 -9.67 -6.60
CA ALA A 288 1.35 -9.36 -5.66
C ALA A 288 0.81 -10.62 -4.96
N VAL A 289 0.62 -11.73 -5.68
CA VAL A 289 0.11 -12.99 -5.11
C VAL A 289 1.10 -13.60 -4.12
N ASP A 290 2.40 -13.53 -4.38
CA ASP A 290 3.41 -13.99 -3.44
C ASP A 290 3.35 -13.20 -2.12
N PHE A 291 3.20 -11.87 -2.18
CA PHE A 291 3.08 -11.05 -0.96
C PHE A 291 1.73 -11.20 -0.26
N LEU A 292 0.64 -11.52 -0.98
CA LEU A 292 -0.61 -11.91 -0.32
C LEU A 292 -0.38 -13.11 0.60
N GLN A 293 0.31 -14.14 0.10
CA GLN A 293 0.61 -15.35 0.88
C GLN A 293 1.59 -15.08 2.03
N ALA A 294 2.42 -14.05 1.93
CA ALA A 294 3.28 -13.58 3.02
C ALA A 294 2.54 -12.71 4.05
N GLY A 295 1.29 -12.29 3.78
CA GLY A 295 0.44 -11.54 4.70
C GLY A 295 0.31 -10.06 4.41
N ALA A 296 0.42 -9.62 3.17
CA ALA A 296 0.09 -8.26 2.75
C ALA A 296 -1.40 -7.96 2.93
N HIS A 297 -1.72 -6.80 3.48
CA HIS A 297 -3.10 -6.32 3.68
C HIS A 297 -3.48 -5.27 2.65
N ILE A 298 -2.49 -4.47 2.19
CA ILE A 298 -2.67 -3.46 1.14
C ILE A 298 -1.63 -3.71 0.05
N LEU A 299 -2.09 -3.85 -1.18
CA LEU A 299 -1.25 -4.01 -2.37
C LEU A 299 -1.34 -2.75 -3.21
N THR A 300 -0.23 -2.02 -3.36
CA THR A 300 -0.17 -0.88 -4.27
C THR A 300 0.15 -1.37 -5.67
N MET A 301 -0.76 -1.20 -6.61
CA MET A 301 -0.70 -1.74 -7.95
C MET A 301 -0.91 -0.65 -9.01
N ARG A 302 -0.46 -0.94 -10.24
CA ARG A 302 -0.51 0.01 -11.36
C ARG A 302 -1.36 -0.46 -12.53
N HIS A 303 -1.17 -1.70 -12.99
CA HIS A 303 -1.80 -2.17 -14.24
C HIS A 303 -3.19 -2.74 -14.00
N PRO A 304 -4.24 -2.27 -14.73
CA PRO A 304 -5.63 -2.72 -14.52
C PRO A 304 -5.85 -4.23 -14.67
N GLU A 305 -5.21 -4.87 -15.65
CA GLU A 305 -5.35 -6.33 -15.83
C GLU A 305 -4.65 -7.12 -14.70
N ALA A 306 -3.51 -6.62 -14.17
CA ALA A 306 -2.88 -7.22 -13.00
C ALA A 306 -3.79 -7.09 -11.77
N VAL A 307 -4.41 -5.93 -11.57
CA VAL A 307 -5.41 -5.68 -10.51
C VAL A 307 -6.55 -6.70 -10.60
N LYS A 308 -7.09 -6.94 -11.78
CA LYS A 308 -8.18 -7.90 -12.02
C LYS A 308 -7.77 -9.34 -11.68
N LEU A 309 -6.57 -9.76 -12.08
CA LEU A 309 -6.02 -11.08 -11.76
C LEU A 309 -5.86 -11.25 -10.24
N VAL A 310 -5.26 -10.27 -9.57
CA VAL A 310 -5.01 -10.29 -8.12
C VAL A 310 -6.33 -10.26 -7.34
N ARG A 311 -7.30 -9.47 -7.75
CA ARG A 311 -8.63 -9.46 -7.13
C ARG A 311 -9.31 -10.82 -7.19
N SER A 312 -9.24 -11.48 -8.35
CA SER A 312 -9.77 -12.84 -8.49
C SER A 312 -9.07 -13.82 -7.55
N GLN A 313 -7.77 -13.65 -7.34
CA GLN A 313 -7.00 -14.49 -6.41
C GLN A 313 -7.37 -14.19 -4.95
N ILE A 314 -7.54 -12.92 -4.57
CA ILE A 314 -8.02 -12.54 -3.23
C ILE A 314 -9.40 -13.18 -2.98
N ASP A 315 -10.33 -13.09 -3.95
CA ASP A 315 -11.65 -13.69 -3.84
C ASP A 315 -11.61 -15.22 -3.67
N ALA A 316 -10.65 -15.87 -4.28
CA ALA A 316 -10.43 -17.30 -4.13
C ALA A 316 -9.84 -17.67 -2.77
N LEU A 317 -8.82 -16.94 -2.31
CA LEU A 317 -8.14 -17.17 -1.04
C LEU A 317 -9.01 -16.86 0.18
N MET A 318 -9.93 -15.88 0.08
CA MET A 318 -10.86 -15.53 1.15
C MET A 318 -12.03 -16.50 1.31
N LYS A 319 -12.19 -17.46 0.40
CA LYS A 319 -13.18 -18.52 0.59
C LYS A 319 -12.69 -19.48 1.67
N SER A 320 -13.46 -19.59 2.75
CA SER A 320 -13.17 -20.57 3.80
C SER A 320 -13.16 -21.98 3.22
N ASN A 321 -12.04 -22.65 3.32
CA ASN A 321 -11.95 -24.07 3.02
C ASN A 321 -12.59 -24.83 4.20
N GLN A 322 -13.82 -25.29 4.02
CA GLN A 322 -14.42 -26.29 4.92
C GLN A 322 -13.77 -27.64 4.59
N TYR A 323 -12.89 -28.09 5.46
CA TYR A 323 -12.36 -29.44 5.43
C TYR A 323 -13.17 -30.38 6.28
#